data_39bd4a6a1089196749b4c8f0a49e6666
#
_entry.id   39bd4a6a1089196749b4c8f0a49e6666
#
_cell.length_a   1.000
_cell.length_b   1.000
_cell.length_c   1.000
_cell.angle_alpha   90.00
_cell.angle_beta   90.00
_cell.angle_gamma   90.00
#
_symmetry.space_group_name_H-M   'P 1'
#
loop_
_entity.id
_entity.type
_entity.pdbx_description
1 polymer ?
#
loop_
_entity_poly.entity_id
_entity_poly.type
_entity_poly.pdbx_seq_one_letter_code
_entity_poly.pdbx_strand_id
1 'polypeptide(L)'
;MFRLIRLTLATCLIATLGAAETPADKKEAVAKKGFGLPERKGKDAHHLELLKVGWYYNWGSQTKLTTHAQFVPMIFSLKTVPPKTTNNDFILGYNEPDNAKQSDMPVKDALKGWSDVTNKGKFVISPAMAGNAVTKDWLNDFMKGKPKVDAIAFHWYKGVDAAKFIKDLEELHAHFKKPIWVTEFAPQTAASSEESPDKFTHAQVKAFIEATTDFMEKTPWVQRYAWHDSGVGTSALFTEKGELTPTGKAYAAVKK
;
A
#
# COMPACT_ATOMS: atom_id res chain seq x y z
N MET A 1 10.30 17.65 -86.66
CA MET A 1 9.01 17.93 -86.00
C MET A 1 8.99 17.10 -84.70
N PHE A 2 9.53 17.67 -83.59
CA PHE A 2 9.66 16.98 -82.30
C PHE A 2 8.53 17.50 -81.40
N ARG A 3 7.65 16.59 -80.96
CA ARG A 3 6.63 16.89 -79.91
C ARG A 3 7.23 16.65 -78.51
N LEU A 4 7.29 17.74 -77.75
CA LEU A 4 7.60 17.68 -76.27
C LEU A 4 6.36 17.14 -75.56
N ILE A 5 6.58 16.04 -74.80
CA ILE A 5 5.60 15.54 -73.83
C ILE A 5 5.93 16.21 -72.49
N ARG A 6 5.04 17.01 -71.96
CA ARG A 6 5.13 17.56 -70.59
C ARG A 6 4.60 16.52 -69.60
N LEU A 7 5.48 16.06 -68.75
CA LEU A 7 5.12 15.23 -67.61
C LEU A 7 4.77 16.13 -66.41
N THR A 8 3.50 16.11 -66.02
CA THR A 8 3.01 16.79 -64.81
C THR A 8 3.17 15.84 -63.61
N LEU A 9 4.07 16.19 -62.68
CA LEU A 9 4.16 15.51 -61.39
C LEU A 9 3.00 15.98 -60.50
N ALA A 10 2.10 15.09 -60.12
CA ALA A 10 1.11 15.31 -59.09
C ALA A 10 1.73 14.96 -57.71
N THR A 11 1.98 15.97 -56.89
CA THR A 11 2.40 15.83 -55.50
C THR A 11 1.19 15.45 -54.66
N CYS A 12 1.17 14.21 -54.18
CA CYS A 12 0.16 13.73 -53.26
C CYS A 12 0.55 14.17 -51.82
N LEU A 13 -0.16 15.15 -51.28
CA LEU A 13 -0.02 15.60 -49.90
C LEU A 13 -0.75 14.59 -49.02
N ILE A 14 -0.01 13.74 -48.31
CA ILE A 14 -0.57 12.86 -47.27
C ILE A 14 -0.73 13.70 -46.00
N ALA A 15 -1.94 14.12 -45.72
CA ALA A 15 -2.30 14.71 -44.43
C ALA A 15 -2.40 13.59 -43.40
N THR A 16 -1.43 13.51 -42.50
CA THR A 16 -1.54 12.70 -41.29
C THR A 16 -2.53 13.37 -40.35
N LEU A 17 -3.75 12.84 -40.29
CA LEU A 17 -4.68 13.18 -39.20
C LEU A 17 -4.07 12.64 -37.90
N GLY A 18 -3.50 13.54 -37.12
CA GLY A 18 -3.22 13.27 -35.71
C GLY A 18 -4.54 13.03 -34.98
N ALA A 19 -4.77 11.82 -34.52
CA ALA A 19 -5.89 11.52 -33.64
C ALA A 19 -5.72 12.37 -32.37
N ALA A 20 -6.61 13.33 -32.15
CA ALA A 20 -6.72 14.07 -30.94
C ALA A 20 -7.16 13.09 -29.85
N GLU A 21 -6.29 12.84 -28.85
CA GLU A 21 -6.63 12.09 -27.66
C GLU A 21 -7.81 12.78 -26.96
N THR A 22 -8.90 12.06 -26.82
CA THR A 22 -10.08 12.53 -26.08
C THR A 22 -9.76 12.64 -24.59
N PRO A 23 -10.30 13.65 -23.87
CA PRO A 23 -10.01 13.88 -22.45
C PRO A 23 -10.49 12.78 -21.48
N ALA A 24 -11.10 11.69 -21.97
CA ALA A 24 -11.76 10.66 -21.16
C ALA A 24 -10.83 9.57 -20.60
N ASP A 25 -9.56 9.49 -21.00
CA ASP A 25 -8.66 8.37 -20.64
C ASP A 25 -7.58 8.69 -19.60
N LYS A 26 -7.60 9.87 -18.99
CA LYS A 26 -6.80 10.09 -17.77
C LYS A 26 -7.55 9.52 -16.56
N LYS A 27 -7.54 8.18 -16.41
CA LYS A 27 -7.80 7.56 -15.13
C LYS A 27 -6.77 8.14 -14.17
N GLU A 28 -7.22 9.00 -13.24
CA GLU A 28 -6.35 9.65 -12.26
C GLU A 28 -5.52 8.55 -11.58
N ALA A 29 -4.20 8.63 -11.66
CA ALA A 29 -3.33 7.59 -11.14
C ALA A 29 -3.63 7.45 -9.65
N VAL A 30 -4.13 6.29 -9.22
CA VAL A 30 -4.49 6.04 -7.83
C VAL A 30 -3.26 6.27 -6.98
N ALA A 31 -3.35 7.22 -6.05
CA ALA A 31 -2.23 7.56 -5.19
C ALA A 31 -1.73 6.34 -4.41
N LYS A 32 -0.46 5.96 -4.59
CA LYS A 32 0.13 4.81 -3.91
C LYS A 32 0.34 5.07 -2.41
N LYS A 33 0.68 6.32 -2.05
CA LYS A 33 1.00 6.75 -0.69
C LYS A 33 -0.23 6.76 0.21
N GLY A 34 -0.16 6.02 1.31
CA GLY A 34 -1.22 5.88 2.30
C GLY A 34 -0.73 5.96 3.73
N PHE A 35 -1.64 5.69 4.67
CA PHE A 35 -1.37 5.72 6.10
C PHE A 35 -2.24 4.72 6.86
N GLY A 36 -1.62 3.92 7.75
CA GLY A 36 -2.34 3.18 8.78
C GLY A 36 -2.75 4.16 9.89
N LEU A 37 -4.00 4.61 9.87
CA LEU A 37 -4.51 5.66 10.76
C LEU A 37 -5.04 5.09 12.07
N PRO A 38 -4.42 5.35 13.23
CA PRO A 38 -4.94 4.88 14.51
C PRO A 38 -6.08 5.78 15.03
N GLU A 39 -7.26 5.74 14.38
CA GLU A 39 -8.45 6.50 14.79
C GLU A 39 -8.79 6.32 16.27
N ARG A 40 -8.64 5.09 16.80
CA ARG A 40 -8.91 4.77 18.21
C ARG A 40 -7.97 5.49 19.19
N LYS A 41 -6.82 6.00 18.68
CA LYS A 41 -5.84 6.79 19.44
C LYS A 41 -5.98 8.30 19.14
N GLY A 42 -7.15 8.75 18.62
CA GLY A 42 -7.44 10.16 18.39
C GLY A 42 -6.84 10.76 17.11
N LYS A 43 -6.31 9.94 16.20
CA LYS A 43 -5.92 10.43 14.88
C LYS A 43 -7.16 10.57 13.99
N ASP A 44 -7.19 11.59 13.15
CA ASP A 44 -8.36 12.01 12.37
C ASP A 44 -8.01 12.44 10.93
N ALA A 45 -8.98 13.04 10.23
CA ALA A 45 -8.84 13.50 8.86
C ALA A 45 -7.71 14.53 8.68
N HIS A 46 -7.50 15.41 9.67
CA HIS A 46 -6.43 16.41 9.61
C HIS A 46 -5.03 15.77 9.51
N HIS A 47 -4.81 14.65 10.18
CA HIS A 47 -3.54 13.91 10.08
C HIS A 47 -3.32 13.35 8.66
N LEU A 48 -4.38 12.91 7.97
CA LEU A 48 -4.30 12.46 6.57
C LEU A 48 -3.95 13.61 5.62
N GLU A 49 -4.51 14.79 5.86
CA GLU A 49 -4.25 16.02 5.09
C GLU A 49 -2.80 16.48 5.26
N LEU A 50 -2.29 16.52 6.49
CA LEU A 50 -0.90 16.88 6.79
C LEU A 50 0.09 15.96 6.06
N LEU A 51 -0.20 14.66 5.99
CA LEU A 51 0.65 13.67 5.31
C LEU A 51 0.46 13.64 3.79
N LYS A 52 -0.61 14.28 3.26
CA LYS A 52 -0.95 14.30 1.83
C LYS A 52 -1.08 12.89 1.25
N VAL A 53 -1.78 12.00 1.96
CA VAL A 53 -2.00 10.63 1.53
C VAL A 53 -3.28 10.50 0.71
N GLY A 54 -3.30 9.54 -0.23
CA GLY A 54 -4.48 9.30 -1.07
C GLY A 54 -5.39 8.20 -0.53
N TRP A 55 -4.92 7.40 0.42
CA TRP A 55 -5.71 6.35 1.03
C TRP A 55 -5.26 6.08 2.47
N TYR A 56 -6.15 5.42 3.23
CA TYR A 56 -5.87 5.00 4.59
C TYR A 56 -6.72 3.79 4.99
N TYR A 57 -6.31 3.14 6.05
CA TYR A 57 -7.09 2.13 6.77
C TYR A 57 -6.89 2.34 8.28
N ASN A 58 -7.71 1.72 9.11
CA ASN A 58 -7.72 1.93 10.57
C ASN A 58 -7.80 0.61 11.35
N TRP A 59 -7.36 -0.50 10.74
CA TRP A 59 -7.50 -1.88 11.26
C TRP A 59 -8.93 -2.32 11.51
N GLY A 60 -9.91 -1.55 11.06
CA GLY A 60 -11.33 -1.84 11.19
C GLY A 60 -12.06 -1.91 9.86
N SER A 61 -13.29 -2.35 9.91
CA SER A 61 -14.15 -2.48 8.74
C SER A 61 -14.95 -1.23 8.40
N GLN A 62 -14.88 -0.19 9.24
CA GLN A 62 -15.65 1.06 9.11
C GLN A 62 -14.83 2.26 9.59
N THR A 63 -15.15 3.43 9.06
CA THR A 63 -14.66 4.74 9.53
C THR A 63 -15.83 5.69 9.72
N LYS A 64 -15.66 6.71 10.55
CA LYS A 64 -16.59 7.84 10.69
C LYS A 64 -16.03 9.12 10.05
N LEU A 65 -14.82 9.07 9.51
CA LEU A 65 -14.16 10.24 8.97
C LEU A 65 -14.71 10.61 7.59
N THR A 66 -14.83 11.91 7.35
CA THR A 66 -15.03 12.48 6.01
C THR A 66 -13.73 13.11 5.57
N THR A 67 -13.14 12.62 4.49
CA THR A 67 -11.84 13.06 3.98
C THR A 67 -11.75 12.76 2.48
N HIS A 68 -10.80 13.42 1.78
CA HIS A 68 -10.47 13.11 0.39
C HIS A 68 -9.73 11.77 0.22
N ALA A 69 -9.05 11.29 1.28
CA ALA A 69 -8.33 10.02 1.23
C ALA A 69 -9.30 8.83 1.22
N GLN A 70 -9.09 7.89 0.31
CA GLN A 70 -9.91 6.69 0.21
C GLN A 70 -9.74 5.80 1.43
N PHE A 71 -10.83 5.53 2.14
CA PHE A 71 -10.84 4.50 3.18
C PHE A 71 -10.84 3.10 2.56
N VAL A 72 -9.97 2.23 3.06
CA VAL A 72 -9.93 0.80 2.69
C VAL A 72 -10.28 -0.02 3.93
N PRO A 73 -11.44 -0.69 3.96
CA PRO A 73 -11.83 -1.52 5.08
C PRO A 73 -10.94 -2.75 5.23
N MET A 74 -10.78 -3.21 6.47
CA MET A 74 -10.05 -4.44 6.82
C MET A 74 -10.96 -5.42 7.56
N ILE A 75 -10.86 -6.69 7.23
CA ILE A 75 -11.33 -7.79 8.09
C ILE A 75 -10.14 -8.26 8.91
N PHE A 76 -9.96 -7.66 10.08
CA PHE A 76 -8.80 -7.90 10.95
C PHE A 76 -8.66 -9.37 11.37
N SER A 77 -9.79 -9.99 11.72
CA SER A 77 -9.85 -11.39 12.18
C SER A 77 -11.25 -11.97 11.92
N LEU A 78 -11.45 -13.25 12.19
CA LEU A 78 -12.77 -13.91 12.15
C LEU A 78 -13.80 -13.27 13.11
N LYS A 79 -13.37 -12.49 14.09
CA LYS A 79 -14.25 -11.77 15.02
C LYS A 79 -14.63 -10.37 14.53
N THR A 80 -14.06 -9.92 13.42
CA THR A 80 -14.35 -8.59 12.86
C THR A 80 -15.74 -8.60 12.23
N VAL A 81 -16.58 -7.65 12.63
CA VAL A 81 -17.87 -7.42 11.96
C VAL A 81 -17.59 -6.93 10.54
N PRO A 82 -18.01 -7.64 9.49
CA PRO A 82 -17.75 -7.23 8.11
C PRO A 82 -18.37 -5.85 7.80
N PRO A 83 -17.82 -5.11 6.82
CA PRO A 83 -18.42 -3.85 6.36
C PRO A 83 -19.88 -4.09 5.93
N LYS A 84 -20.75 -3.11 6.20
CA LYS A 84 -22.16 -3.19 5.78
C LYS A 84 -22.28 -3.23 4.25
N THR A 85 -21.42 -2.47 3.55
CA THR A 85 -21.38 -2.44 2.09
C THR A 85 -20.69 -3.69 1.54
N THR A 86 -21.17 -4.19 0.41
CA THR A 86 -20.60 -5.36 -0.30
C THR A 86 -19.84 -4.93 -1.57
N ASN A 87 -19.74 -3.64 -1.84
CA ASN A 87 -19.22 -3.10 -3.09
C ASN A 87 -18.03 -2.14 -2.85
N ASN A 88 -17.20 -2.45 -1.85
CA ASN A 88 -15.94 -1.71 -1.67
C ASN A 88 -15.02 -2.01 -2.85
N ASP A 89 -14.29 -1.01 -3.34
CA ASP A 89 -13.33 -1.24 -4.43
C ASP A 89 -12.19 -2.13 -3.96
N PHE A 90 -11.74 -1.97 -2.70
CA PHE A 90 -10.66 -2.73 -2.08
C PHE A 90 -11.07 -3.24 -0.71
N ILE A 91 -10.49 -4.37 -0.29
CA ILE A 91 -10.61 -4.89 1.06
C ILE A 91 -9.31 -5.54 1.52
N LEU A 92 -8.85 -5.19 2.71
CA LEU A 92 -7.72 -5.83 3.36
C LEU A 92 -8.17 -7.09 4.09
N GLY A 93 -7.37 -8.16 3.95
CA GLY A 93 -7.55 -9.41 4.65
C GLY A 93 -7.09 -9.36 6.10
N TYR A 94 -6.96 -10.54 6.71
CA TYR A 94 -6.61 -10.71 8.13
C TYR A 94 -5.27 -10.09 8.48
N ASN A 95 -5.18 -9.48 9.66
CA ASN A 95 -3.97 -8.86 10.16
C ASN A 95 -3.13 -9.85 10.97
N GLU A 96 -1.94 -10.15 10.49
CA GLU A 96 -0.93 -10.97 11.17
C GLU A 96 -1.47 -12.25 11.81
N PRO A 97 -2.12 -13.15 11.04
CA PRO A 97 -2.67 -14.37 11.58
C PRO A 97 -1.61 -15.37 12.08
N ASP A 98 -0.34 -15.16 11.73
CA ASP A 98 0.83 -15.89 12.21
C ASP A 98 1.40 -15.35 13.54
N ASN A 99 0.73 -14.39 14.17
CA ASN A 99 1.17 -13.74 15.40
C ASN A 99 0.12 -13.89 16.51
N ALA A 100 0.49 -14.56 17.60
CA ALA A 100 -0.37 -14.81 18.75
C ALA A 100 -0.89 -13.55 19.47
N LYS A 101 -0.25 -12.38 19.23
CA LYS A 101 -0.67 -11.09 19.79
C LYS A 101 -1.60 -10.30 18.84
N GLN A 102 -1.90 -10.84 17.68
CA GLN A 102 -2.70 -10.21 16.63
C GLN A 102 -3.96 -11.04 16.32
N SER A 103 -4.25 -11.34 15.06
CA SER A 103 -5.45 -12.10 14.75
C SER A 103 -5.36 -13.59 15.06
N ASP A 104 -4.17 -14.13 15.24
CA ASP A 104 -3.89 -15.49 15.76
C ASP A 104 -4.88 -16.56 15.29
N MET A 105 -4.71 -17.04 14.07
CA MET A 105 -5.62 -18.03 13.53
C MET A 105 -4.94 -19.09 12.66
N PRO A 106 -5.39 -20.35 12.75
CA PRO A 106 -4.93 -21.40 11.86
C PRO A 106 -5.38 -21.14 10.40
N VAL A 107 -4.56 -21.57 9.43
CA VAL A 107 -4.85 -21.46 8.00
C VAL A 107 -6.21 -22.04 7.63
N LYS A 108 -6.57 -23.19 8.21
CA LYS A 108 -7.87 -23.86 7.96
C LYS A 108 -9.07 -22.95 8.29
N ASP A 109 -9.00 -22.26 9.43
CA ASP A 109 -10.08 -21.38 9.88
C ASP A 109 -10.11 -20.08 9.04
N ALA A 110 -8.93 -19.54 8.69
CA ALA A 110 -8.82 -18.42 7.78
C ALA A 110 -9.44 -18.71 6.40
N LEU A 111 -9.17 -19.88 5.82
CA LEU A 111 -9.77 -20.31 4.55
C LEU A 111 -11.29 -20.48 4.66
N LYS A 112 -11.78 -21.08 5.76
CA LYS A 112 -13.22 -21.26 6.00
C LYS A 112 -13.96 -19.93 6.08
N GLY A 113 -13.37 -18.91 6.72
CA GLY A 113 -13.98 -17.58 6.86
C GLY A 113 -13.67 -16.62 5.70
N TRP A 114 -12.90 -17.02 4.69
CA TRP A 114 -12.41 -16.10 3.66
C TRP A 114 -13.51 -15.50 2.78
N SER A 115 -14.67 -16.14 2.70
CA SER A 115 -15.86 -15.60 2.03
C SER A 115 -16.32 -14.26 2.62
N ASP A 116 -16.13 -14.05 3.93
CA ASP A 116 -16.48 -12.78 4.59
C ASP A 116 -15.59 -11.60 4.12
N VAL A 117 -14.39 -11.91 3.64
CA VAL A 117 -13.49 -10.94 3.00
C VAL A 117 -13.88 -10.76 1.53
N THR A 118 -13.92 -11.84 0.75
CA THR A 118 -14.12 -11.78 -0.71
C THR A 118 -15.47 -11.24 -1.14
N ASN A 119 -16.51 -11.39 -0.31
CA ASN A 119 -17.84 -10.86 -0.58
C ASN A 119 -17.97 -9.36 -0.25
N LYS A 120 -16.92 -8.71 0.27
CA LYS A 120 -16.96 -7.32 0.74
C LYS A 120 -16.13 -6.37 -0.08
N GLY A 121 -15.31 -6.85 -1.01
CA GLY A 121 -14.51 -6.02 -1.89
C GLY A 121 -14.34 -6.60 -3.29
N LYS A 122 -14.22 -5.74 -4.29
CA LYS A 122 -13.96 -6.14 -5.69
C LYS A 122 -12.53 -6.67 -5.84
N PHE A 123 -11.57 -5.95 -5.25
CA PHE A 123 -10.15 -6.27 -5.24
C PHE A 123 -9.73 -6.65 -3.81
N VAL A 124 -9.20 -7.85 -3.65
CA VAL A 124 -8.98 -8.49 -2.35
C VAL A 124 -7.49 -8.61 -2.08
N ILE A 125 -7.07 -8.02 -0.97
CA ILE A 125 -5.68 -8.08 -0.51
C ILE A 125 -5.54 -9.24 0.47
N SER A 126 -4.45 -10.03 0.36
CA SER A 126 -4.19 -11.19 1.20
C SER A 126 -4.17 -10.84 2.70
N PRO A 127 -4.20 -11.84 3.59
CA PRO A 127 -3.70 -11.64 4.95
C PRO A 127 -2.28 -11.08 4.92
N ALA A 128 -1.96 -10.18 5.87
CA ALA A 128 -0.62 -9.63 6.07
C ALA A 128 0.11 -10.44 7.15
N MET A 129 1.37 -10.81 6.93
CA MET A 129 2.15 -11.61 7.86
C MET A 129 3.03 -10.74 8.76
N ALA A 130 3.09 -11.08 10.06
CA ALA A 130 4.09 -10.52 10.97
C ALA A 130 5.49 -11.04 10.65
N GLY A 131 5.57 -12.29 10.22
CA GLY A 131 6.82 -12.95 9.83
C GLY A 131 7.14 -12.80 8.34
N ASN A 132 8.22 -13.45 7.92
CA ASN A 132 8.58 -13.49 6.50
C ASN A 132 7.61 -14.39 5.73
N ALA A 133 6.79 -13.80 4.87
CA ALA A 133 5.74 -14.50 4.12
C ALA A 133 6.29 -15.47 3.05
N VAL A 134 7.55 -15.34 2.63
CA VAL A 134 8.19 -16.24 1.67
C VAL A 134 8.69 -17.52 2.34
N THR A 135 9.33 -17.37 3.50
CA THR A 135 10.03 -18.47 4.18
C THR A 135 9.21 -19.18 5.24
N LYS A 136 8.09 -18.58 5.69
CA LYS A 136 7.17 -19.20 6.65
C LYS A 136 5.95 -19.81 5.97
N ASP A 137 5.43 -20.85 6.56
CA ASP A 137 4.40 -21.70 5.92
C ASP A 137 3.02 -21.05 5.85
N TRP A 138 2.65 -20.18 6.79
CA TRP A 138 1.27 -19.75 6.94
C TRP A 138 0.64 -19.21 5.65
N LEU A 139 1.25 -18.19 5.03
CA LEU A 139 0.70 -17.61 3.78
C LEU A 139 0.84 -18.58 2.60
N ASN A 140 1.91 -19.35 2.56
CA ASN A 140 2.11 -20.37 1.54
C ASN A 140 0.99 -21.42 1.58
N ASP A 141 0.67 -21.93 2.78
CA ASP A 141 -0.41 -22.92 2.95
C ASP A 141 -1.80 -22.32 2.68
N PHE A 142 -2.01 -21.07 3.09
CA PHE A 142 -3.23 -20.34 2.74
C PHE A 142 -3.40 -20.24 1.21
N MET A 143 -2.35 -19.86 0.48
CA MET A 143 -2.39 -19.72 -0.99
C MET A 143 -2.49 -21.06 -1.72
N LYS A 144 -2.02 -22.18 -1.13
CA LYS A 144 -2.28 -23.56 -1.66
C LYS A 144 -3.78 -23.87 -1.69
N GLY A 145 -4.59 -23.31 -0.79
CA GLY A 145 -6.05 -23.40 -0.79
C GLY A 145 -6.71 -22.66 -1.96
N LYS A 146 -5.96 -21.98 -2.80
CA LYS A 146 -6.44 -21.19 -3.96
C LYS A 146 -7.52 -20.17 -3.61
N PRO A 147 -7.39 -19.40 -2.54
CA PRO A 147 -8.35 -18.35 -2.21
C PRO A 147 -8.32 -17.24 -3.28
N LYS A 148 -9.46 -16.52 -3.43
CA LYS A 148 -9.43 -15.28 -4.23
C LYS A 148 -8.55 -14.27 -3.51
N VAL A 149 -7.41 -13.94 -4.09
CA VAL A 149 -6.46 -12.90 -3.65
C VAL A 149 -5.95 -12.19 -4.89
N ASP A 150 -6.08 -10.88 -4.94
CA ASP A 150 -5.68 -10.07 -6.09
C ASP A 150 -4.30 -9.42 -5.87
N ALA A 151 -3.94 -9.09 -4.61
CA ALA A 151 -2.63 -8.57 -4.23
C ALA A 151 -2.16 -9.17 -2.90
N ILE A 152 -0.84 -9.18 -2.67
CA ILE A 152 -0.23 -9.65 -1.43
C ILE A 152 0.05 -8.45 -0.52
N ALA A 153 -0.39 -8.55 0.75
CA ALA A 153 -0.05 -7.60 1.80
C ALA A 153 1.36 -7.85 2.34
N PHE A 154 2.06 -6.77 2.70
CA PHE A 154 3.42 -6.83 3.24
C PHE A 154 3.58 -5.94 4.46
N HIS A 155 4.13 -6.49 5.53
CA HIS A 155 4.56 -5.79 6.75
C HIS A 155 6.08 -5.84 6.88
N TRP A 156 6.69 -4.71 7.29
CA TRP A 156 8.14 -4.66 7.42
C TRP A 156 8.60 -3.74 8.56
N TYR A 157 9.34 -4.32 9.52
CA TYR A 157 9.83 -3.66 10.73
C TYR A 157 11.25 -4.16 11.07
N LYS A 158 12.24 -3.82 10.23
CA LYS A 158 13.62 -4.30 10.38
C LYS A 158 14.66 -3.16 10.38
N GLY A 159 14.28 -2.01 10.96
CA GLY A 159 15.16 -0.85 11.09
C GLY A 159 15.22 0.03 9.84
N VAL A 160 16.37 0.64 9.57
CA VAL A 160 16.57 1.66 8.52
C VAL A 160 17.27 1.12 7.26
N ASP A 161 17.35 -0.18 7.09
CA ASP A 161 17.99 -0.83 5.94
C ASP A 161 17.07 -0.84 4.71
N ALA A 162 17.16 0.22 3.91
CA ALA A 162 16.37 0.37 2.69
C ALA A 162 16.69 -0.70 1.62
N ALA A 163 17.96 -1.14 1.51
CA ALA A 163 18.35 -2.17 0.56
C ALA A 163 17.71 -3.50 0.91
N LYS A 164 17.69 -3.85 2.20
CA LYS A 164 17.00 -5.04 2.69
C LYS A 164 15.50 -4.97 2.51
N PHE A 165 14.86 -3.80 2.75
CA PHE A 165 13.44 -3.60 2.48
C PHE A 165 13.12 -3.90 1.01
N ILE A 166 13.86 -3.31 0.10
CA ILE A 166 13.66 -3.48 -1.36
C ILE A 166 13.85 -4.95 -1.73
N LYS A 167 14.92 -5.58 -1.27
CA LYS A 167 15.19 -7.00 -1.53
C LYS A 167 14.05 -7.91 -1.04
N ASP A 168 13.61 -7.72 0.23
CA ASP A 168 12.52 -8.53 0.81
C ASP A 168 11.21 -8.34 0.00
N LEU A 169 10.96 -7.13 -0.52
CA LEU A 169 9.80 -6.81 -1.34
C LEU A 169 9.87 -7.46 -2.74
N GLU A 170 11.03 -7.43 -3.37
CA GLU A 170 11.28 -8.11 -4.66
C GLU A 170 11.15 -9.63 -4.53
N GLU A 171 11.70 -10.22 -3.46
CA GLU A 171 11.56 -11.65 -3.17
C GLU A 171 10.09 -12.05 -2.98
N LEU A 172 9.30 -11.23 -2.26
CA LEU A 172 7.87 -11.47 -2.08
C LEU A 172 7.12 -11.44 -3.41
N HIS A 173 7.38 -10.43 -4.24
CA HIS A 173 6.77 -10.32 -5.57
C HIS A 173 7.15 -11.48 -6.49
N ALA A 174 8.42 -11.85 -6.52
CA ALA A 174 8.92 -12.98 -7.34
C ALA A 174 8.28 -14.31 -6.92
N HIS A 175 8.04 -14.50 -5.60
CA HIS A 175 7.47 -15.72 -5.06
C HIS A 175 5.98 -15.87 -5.39
N PHE A 176 5.16 -14.86 -5.11
CA PHE A 176 3.71 -14.94 -5.30
C PHE A 176 3.25 -14.48 -6.68
N LYS A 177 4.06 -13.76 -7.45
CA LYS A 177 3.76 -13.21 -8.79
C LYS A 177 2.46 -12.41 -8.84
N LYS A 178 2.18 -11.67 -7.77
CA LYS A 178 1.01 -10.79 -7.62
C LYS A 178 1.45 -9.37 -7.27
N PRO A 179 0.64 -8.35 -7.57
CA PRO A 179 0.87 -7.00 -7.05
C PRO A 179 1.05 -7.01 -5.54
N ILE A 180 1.81 -6.04 -5.02
CA ILE A 180 2.08 -5.90 -3.59
C ILE A 180 1.42 -4.62 -3.05
N TRP A 181 0.81 -4.74 -1.89
CA TRP A 181 0.40 -3.65 -1.03
C TRP A 181 1.25 -3.68 0.24
N VAL A 182 2.11 -2.70 0.42
CA VAL A 182 2.87 -2.53 1.66
C VAL A 182 1.93 -1.88 2.68
N THR A 183 1.20 -2.69 3.43
CA THR A 183 0.17 -2.20 4.35
C THR A 183 0.76 -1.64 5.63
N GLU A 184 1.96 -2.10 6.03
CA GLU A 184 2.68 -1.53 7.17
C GLU A 184 4.18 -1.53 6.91
N PHE A 185 4.82 -0.36 7.04
CA PHE A 185 6.27 -0.28 7.12
C PHE A 185 6.68 0.91 7.98
N ALA A 186 7.72 0.71 8.77
CA ALA A 186 8.41 1.73 9.54
C ALA A 186 9.80 1.21 9.94
N PRO A 187 10.80 2.09 10.16
CA PRO A 187 12.12 1.70 10.60
C PRO A 187 12.16 1.36 12.11
N GLN A 188 11.20 0.57 12.54
CA GLN A 188 11.13 0.00 13.87
C GLN A 188 11.72 -1.40 13.89
N THR A 189 11.95 -1.94 15.05
CA THR A 189 12.26 -3.34 15.25
C THR A 189 11.19 -4.00 16.12
N ALA A 190 11.11 -5.31 16.12
CA ALA A 190 10.15 -6.05 16.96
C ALA A 190 10.34 -5.80 18.47
N ALA A 191 11.50 -5.25 18.87
CA ALA A 191 11.81 -4.90 20.24
C ALA A 191 11.45 -3.46 20.62
N SER A 192 11.02 -2.62 19.66
CA SER A 192 10.69 -1.21 19.92
C SER A 192 9.41 -1.10 20.74
N SER A 193 9.44 -0.30 21.82
CA SER A 193 8.31 0.03 22.67
C SER A 193 8.39 1.49 23.13
N GLU A 194 7.39 1.97 23.87
CA GLU A 194 7.43 3.32 24.49
C GLU A 194 8.59 3.44 25.49
N GLU A 195 8.87 2.37 26.25
CA GLU A 195 9.96 2.34 27.24
C GLU A 195 11.34 2.13 26.59
N SER A 196 11.37 1.53 25.40
CA SER A 196 12.59 1.22 24.65
C SER A 196 12.43 1.55 23.17
N PRO A 197 12.37 2.84 22.79
CA PRO A 197 12.25 3.26 21.41
C PRO A 197 13.52 2.97 20.61
N ASP A 198 13.39 2.81 19.31
CA ASP A 198 14.53 2.69 18.40
C ASP A 198 15.44 3.94 18.47
N LYS A 199 16.75 3.70 18.43
CA LYS A 199 17.78 4.75 18.52
C LYS A 199 18.26 5.23 17.14
N PHE A 200 17.42 5.18 16.12
CA PHE A 200 17.76 5.74 14.81
C PHE A 200 17.71 7.26 14.85
N THR A 201 18.57 7.91 14.08
CA THR A 201 18.51 9.36 13.88
C THR A 201 17.43 9.73 12.87
N HIS A 202 16.88 10.93 12.96
CA HIS A 202 15.93 11.43 11.95
C HIS A 202 16.56 11.46 10.54
N ALA A 203 17.85 11.66 10.41
CA ALA A 203 18.56 11.62 9.12
C ALA A 203 18.54 10.21 8.51
N GLN A 204 18.76 9.16 9.33
CA GLN A 204 18.68 7.77 8.89
C GLN A 204 17.25 7.40 8.47
N VAL A 205 16.25 7.80 9.28
CA VAL A 205 14.84 7.55 8.96
C VAL A 205 14.41 8.29 7.69
N LYS A 206 14.83 9.55 7.50
CA LYS A 206 14.58 10.30 6.27
C LYS A 206 15.18 9.60 5.05
N ALA A 207 16.46 9.18 5.12
CA ALA A 207 17.11 8.46 4.03
C ALA A 207 16.38 7.15 3.69
N PHE A 208 15.90 6.41 4.72
CA PHE A 208 15.08 5.22 4.53
C PHE A 208 13.77 5.54 3.80
N ILE A 209 13.03 6.59 4.23
CA ILE A 209 11.80 7.03 3.56
C ILE A 209 12.08 7.34 2.09
N GLU A 210 13.09 8.18 1.81
CA GLU A 210 13.41 8.63 0.45
C GLU A 210 13.74 7.44 -0.47
N ALA A 211 14.60 6.52 -0.02
CA ALA A 211 14.99 5.37 -0.83
C ALA A 211 13.84 4.38 -1.06
N THR A 212 13.07 4.04 -0.01
CA THR A 212 12.01 3.04 -0.12
C THR A 212 10.80 3.56 -0.89
N THR A 213 10.43 4.83 -0.68
CA THR A 213 9.29 5.41 -1.38
C THR A 213 9.61 5.71 -2.84
N ASP A 214 10.83 6.16 -3.17
CA ASP A 214 11.27 6.32 -4.56
C ASP A 214 11.20 4.98 -5.32
N PHE A 215 11.67 3.89 -4.71
CA PHE A 215 11.54 2.55 -5.28
C PHE A 215 10.06 2.16 -5.49
N MET A 216 9.22 2.32 -4.45
CA MET A 216 7.82 1.93 -4.52
C MET A 216 7.01 2.75 -5.54
N GLU A 217 7.28 4.06 -5.66
CA GLU A 217 6.62 4.91 -6.65
C GLU A 217 6.98 4.50 -8.09
N LYS A 218 8.24 4.15 -8.36
CA LYS A 218 8.74 3.74 -9.67
C LYS A 218 8.40 2.30 -10.05
N THR A 219 7.97 1.48 -9.09
CA THR A 219 7.75 0.04 -9.28
C THR A 219 6.28 -0.26 -9.55
N PRO A 220 5.89 -0.66 -10.80
CA PRO A 220 4.47 -0.82 -11.17
C PRO A 220 3.71 -1.89 -10.37
N TRP A 221 4.38 -2.97 -9.95
CA TRP A 221 3.76 -4.03 -9.18
C TRP A 221 3.60 -3.69 -7.68
N VAL A 222 4.21 -2.62 -7.16
CA VAL A 222 3.83 -2.02 -5.88
C VAL A 222 2.69 -1.06 -6.15
N GLN A 223 1.48 -1.45 -5.77
CA GLN A 223 0.30 -0.65 -6.07
C GLN A 223 0.00 0.38 -4.98
N ARG A 224 0.24 0.04 -3.71
CA ARG A 224 0.02 0.90 -2.55
C ARG A 224 1.03 0.65 -1.44
N TYR A 225 1.29 1.69 -0.64
CA TYR A 225 2.07 1.57 0.58
C TYR A 225 1.52 2.51 1.66
N ALA A 226 1.62 2.09 2.93
CA ALA A 226 1.15 2.84 4.08
C ALA A 226 2.18 2.80 5.21
N TRP A 227 2.56 3.98 5.70
CA TRP A 227 3.39 4.07 6.90
C TRP A 227 2.60 3.61 8.11
N HIS A 228 3.28 2.90 9.02
CA HIS A 228 2.78 2.57 10.34
C HIS A 228 3.33 3.54 11.37
N ASP A 229 2.46 4.30 12.02
CA ASP A 229 2.84 5.22 13.09
C ASP A 229 2.50 4.62 14.45
N SER A 230 3.52 4.09 15.12
CA SER A 230 3.36 3.63 16.50
C SER A 230 3.29 4.79 17.49
N GLY A 231 3.68 6.00 17.07
CA GLY A 231 3.86 7.15 17.96
C GLY A 231 5.15 7.11 18.78
N VAL A 232 6.06 6.16 18.50
CA VAL A 232 7.26 5.90 19.29
C VAL A 232 8.53 6.22 18.53
N GLY A 233 9.49 6.86 19.19
CA GLY A 233 10.84 7.11 18.69
C GLY A 233 10.88 7.99 17.44
N THR A 234 11.93 7.83 16.66
CA THR A 234 12.17 8.63 15.44
C THR A 234 11.30 8.24 14.26
N SER A 235 10.57 7.12 14.33
CA SER A 235 9.61 6.71 13.30
C SER A 235 8.24 7.36 13.47
N ALA A 236 7.96 7.99 14.62
CA ALA A 236 6.72 8.72 14.87
C ALA A 236 6.53 9.86 13.85
N LEU A 237 5.35 9.93 13.23
CA LEU A 237 5.01 10.97 12.25
C LEU A 237 4.50 12.26 12.93
N PHE A 238 3.93 12.12 14.13
CA PHE A 238 3.29 13.23 14.82
C PHE A 238 3.84 13.37 16.25
N THR A 239 3.90 14.61 16.71
CA THR A 239 4.13 14.95 18.10
C THR A 239 2.86 14.66 18.91
N GLU A 240 2.93 14.73 20.23
CA GLU A 240 1.76 14.66 21.12
C GLU A 240 0.70 15.72 20.80
N LYS A 241 1.13 16.88 20.28
CA LYS A 241 0.23 17.97 19.85
C LYS A 241 -0.37 17.77 18.47
N GLY A 242 -0.08 16.65 17.78
CA GLY A 242 -0.55 16.37 16.42
C GLY A 242 0.21 17.10 15.30
N GLU A 243 1.32 17.77 15.61
CA GLU A 243 2.18 18.42 14.62
C GLU A 243 3.11 17.39 13.95
N LEU A 244 3.51 17.64 12.70
CA LEU A 244 4.46 16.78 12.01
C LEU A 244 5.86 16.83 12.67
N THR A 245 6.38 15.67 13.05
CA THR A 245 7.79 15.48 13.41
C THR A 245 8.71 15.70 12.20
N PRO A 246 10.04 15.70 12.34
CA PRO A 246 10.95 15.67 11.19
C PRO A 246 10.67 14.48 10.26
N THR A 247 10.34 13.30 10.81
CA THR A 247 9.96 12.10 10.04
C THR A 247 8.62 12.29 9.34
N GLY A 248 7.62 12.87 10.02
CA GLY A 248 6.33 13.22 9.42
C GLY A 248 6.47 14.20 8.25
N LYS A 249 7.33 15.22 8.39
CA LYS A 249 7.65 16.16 7.30
C LYS A 249 8.31 15.46 6.11
N ALA A 250 9.25 14.52 6.37
CA ALA A 250 9.89 13.74 5.31
C ALA A 250 8.86 12.87 4.56
N TYR A 251 7.98 12.17 5.27
CA TYR A 251 6.94 11.36 4.64
C TYR A 251 5.91 12.21 3.88
N ALA A 252 5.49 13.34 4.44
CA ALA A 252 4.59 14.28 3.77
C ALA A 252 5.18 14.87 2.46
N ALA A 253 6.50 15.02 2.40
CA ALA A 253 7.22 15.56 1.24
C ALA A 253 7.38 14.56 0.08
N VAL A 254 7.11 13.26 0.29
CA VAL A 254 7.15 12.25 -0.78
C VAL A 254 6.17 12.65 -1.88
N LYS A 255 6.69 12.82 -3.10
CA LYS A 255 5.89 13.18 -4.28
C LYS A 255 5.26 11.94 -4.91
N LYS A 256 4.06 12.13 -5.42
CA LYS A 256 3.34 11.14 -6.27
C LYS A 256 3.97 11.11 -7.65
#